data_97d144bc48756e000776b8b1c51896c8
#
_entry.id   97d144bc48756e000776b8b1c51896c8
#
_cell.length_a   1.000
_cell.length_b   1.000
_cell.length_c   1.000
_cell.angle_alpha   90.00
_cell.angle_beta   90.00
_cell.angle_gamma   90.00
#
_symmetry.space_group_name_H-M   'P 1'
#
loop_
_entity.id
_entity.type
_entity.pdbx_description
1 polymer ?
#
loop_
_entity_poly.entity_id
_entity_poly.type
_entity_poly.pdbx_seq_one_letter_code
_entity_poly.pdbx_strand_id
1 'polypeptide(L)'
;MPFAQYTNSNNNVVQAIRWDGTEAAAEEIVYQIPGISIHTNTIGEATVKELRFGVFLVIPEGDWMLIAVTETSISATRMTDAAFNQAFTLVP
;
A
#
# COMPACT_ATOMS: atom_id res chain seq x y z
N MET A 1 0.01 11.08 -2.28
CA MET A 1 -0.34 11.08 -0.84
C MET A 1 0.61 10.19 -0.09
N PRO A 2 1.20 10.66 1.01
CA PRO A 2 2.11 9.82 1.78
C PRO A 2 1.37 8.70 2.50
N PHE A 3 2.14 7.71 2.94
CA PHE A 3 1.62 6.74 3.88
C PHE A 3 1.19 7.45 5.16
N ALA A 4 0.10 6.99 5.74
CA ALA A 4 -0.40 7.48 7.00
C ALA A 4 -0.82 6.29 7.87
N GLN A 5 -1.01 6.54 9.14
CA GLN A 5 -1.44 5.52 10.09
C GLN A 5 -2.96 5.50 10.18
N TYR A 6 -3.51 4.29 10.18
CA TYR A 6 -4.95 4.06 10.30
C TYR A 6 -5.20 3.00 11.35
N THR A 7 -6.35 3.05 11.97
CA THR A 7 -6.72 2.09 13.01
C THR A 7 -8.08 1.48 12.71
N ASN A 8 -8.26 0.21 13.08
CA ASN A 8 -9.55 -0.48 12.95
C ASN A 8 -10.29 -0.51 14.30
N SER A 9 -11.44 -1.19 14.32
CA SER A 9 -12.29 -1.29 15.52
C SER A 9 -11.62 -2.04 16.68
N ASN A 10 -10.58 -2.81 16.39
CA ASN A 10 -9.80 -3.54 17.41
C ASN A 10 -8.56 -2.76 17.87
N ASN A 11 -8.43 -1.50 17.47
CA ASN A 11 -7.28 -0.63 17.77
C ASN A 11 -5.96 -1.12 17.18
N ASN A 12 -6.02 -1.96 16.14
CA ASN A 12 -4.83 -2.34 15.38
C ASN A 12 -4.45 -1.20 14.45
N VAL A 13 -3.18 -0.82 14.46
CA VAL A 13 -2.66 0.26 13.63
C VAL A 13 -1.93 -0.32 12.43
N VAL A 14 -2.26 0.19 11.25
CA VAL A 14 -1.58 -0.15 10.00
C VAL A 14 -1.10 1.12 9.32
N GLN A 15 -0.08 0.99 8.48
CA GLN A 15 0.30 2.06 7.57
C GLN A 15 -0.32 1.76 6.21
N ALA A 16 -0.92 2.77 5.60
CA ALA A 16 -1.60 2.59 4.33
C ALA A 16 -1.46 3.81 3.43
N ILE A 17 -1.53 3.58 2.14
CA ILE A 17 -1.57 4.61 1.13
C ILE A 17 -2.60 4.24 0.08
N ARG A 18 -3.37 5.22 -0.39
CA ARG A 18 -4.26 5.02 -1.51
C ARG A 18 -3.47 5.15 -2.80
N TRP A 19 -3.59 4.15 -3.68
CA TRP A 19 -2.94 4.19 -4.98
C TRP A 19 -3.78 5.04 -5.94
N ASP A 20 -3.28 6.19 -6.31
CA ASP A 20 -3.98 7.14 -7.18
C ASP A 20 -3.41 7.19 -8.59
N GLY A 21 -2.51 6.28 -8.94
CA GLY A 21 -1.89 6.23 -10.25
C GLY A 21 -0.77 7.23 -10.49
N THR A 22 -0.39 8.01 -9.48
CA THR A 22 0.62 9.06 -9.65
C THR A 22 2.03 8.56 -9.37
N GLU A 23 3.00 9.25 -9.97
CA GLU A 23 4.40 9.02 -9.69
C GLU A 23 4.75 9.31 -8.23
N ALA A 24 4.11 10.31 -7.64
CA ALA A 24 4.33 10.66 -6.24
C ALA A 24 3.94 9.52 -5.30
N ALA A 25 2.81 8.84 -5.55
CA ALA A 25 2.41 7.68 -4.77
C ALA A 25 3.40 6.53 -4.95
N ALA A 26 3.87 6.29 -6.18
CA ALA A 26 4.85 5.24 -6.46
C ALA A 26 6.16 5.50 -5.71
N GLU A 27 6.65 6.73 -5.73
CA GLU A 27 7.87 7.11 -5.01
C GLU A 27 7.73 6.90 -3.51
N GLU A 28 6.58 7.23 -2.94
CA GLU A 28 6.31 7.05 -1.52
C GLU A 28 6.35 5.57 -1.14
N ILE A 29 5.76 4.69 -1.96
CA ILE A 29 5.77 3.26 -1.70
C ILE A 29 7.20 2.72 -1.74
N VAL A 30 7.97 3.10 -2.75
CA VAL A 30 9.36 2.66 -2.88
C VAL A 30 10.20 3.17 -1.70
N TYR A 31 9.95 4.38 -1.26
CA TYR A 31 10.66 4.94 -0.11
C TYR A 31 10.39 4.15 1.18
N GLN A 32 9.13 3.76 1.41
CA GLN A 32 8.74 3.07 2.64
C GLN A 32 9.15 1.60 2.66
N ILE A 33 9.27 0.96 1.51
CA ILE A 33 9.57 -0.47 1.41
C ILE A 33 10.81 -0.65 0.52
N PRO A 34 12.01 -0.63 1.11
CA PRO A 34 13.23 -0.82 0.33
C PRO A 34 13.25 -2.17 -0.40
N GLY A 35 13.82 -2.20 -1.58
CA GLY A 35 13.98 -3.43 -2.35
C GLY A 35 12.80 -3.79 -3.24
N ILE A 36 11.86 -2.88 -3.45
CA ILE A 36 10.75 -3.09 -4.38
C ILE A 36 10.84 -2.14 -5.57
N SER A 37 10.12 -2.47 -6.63
CA SER A 37 9.90 -1.61 -7.78
C SER A 37 8.41 -1.57 -8.12
N ILE A 38 7.99 -0.49 -8.80
CA ILE A 38 6.59 -0.31 -9.18
C ILE A 38 6.52 -0.04 -10.67
N HIS A 39 5.63 -0.75 -11.36
CA HIS A 39 5.28 -0.50 -12.75
C HIS A 39 3.80 -0.19 -12.86
N THR A 40 3.48 0.89 -13.56
CA THR A 40 2.10 1.27 -13.80
C THR A 40 1.76 0.96 -15.26
N ASN A 41 0.65 0.26 -15.49
CA ASN A 41 0.17 -0.02 -16.84
C ASN A 41 -0.72 1.11 -17.37
N THR A 42 -1.27 0.91 -18.59
CA THR A 42 -2.05 1.94 -19.26
C THR A 42 -3.40 2.22 -18.62
N ILE A 43 -3.89 1.35 -17.74
CA ILE A 43 -5.17 1.54 -17.05
C ILE A 43 -4.99 1.97 -15.59
N GLY A 44 -3.77 2.31 -15.21
CA GLY A 44 -3.50 2.85 -13.87
C GLY A 44 -3.22 1.82 -12.79
N GLU A 45 -3.23 0.53 -13.10
CA GLU A 45 -2.86 -0.49 -12.12
C GLU A 45 -1.36 -0.46 -11.86
N ALA A 46 -1.00 -0.55 -10.59
CA ALA A 46 0.39 -0.69 -10.17
C ALA A 46 0.73 -2.16 -9.93
N THR A 47 1.83 -2.63 -10.50
CA THR A 47 2.43 -3.90 -10.14
C THR A 47 3.63 -3.61 -9.25
N VAL A 48 3.54 -4.01 -7.99
CA VAL A 48 4.60 -3.85 -7.00
C VAL A 48 5.38 -5.15 -6.97
N LYS A 49 6.67 -5.09 -7.26
CA LYS A 49 7.53 -6.28 -7.33
C LYS A 49 8.59 -6.21 -6.26
N GLU A 50 8.77 -7.31 -5.55
CA GLU A 50 9.92 -7.50 -4.71
C GLU A 50 11.06 -8.06 -5.58
N LEU A 51 12.25 -7.44 -5.51
CA LEU A 51 13.33 -7.73 -6.46
C LEU A 51 13.86 -9.17 -6.36
N ARG A 52 13.69 -9.83 -5.22
CA ARG A 52 14.21 -11.19 -4.99
C ARG A 52 13.22 -12.28 -5.36
N PHE A 53 11.91 -12.01 -5.20
CA PHE A 53 10.88 -13.04 -5.30
C PHE A 53 9.87 -12.79 -6.43
N GLY A 54 9.99 -11.69 -7.16
CA GLY A 54 9.11 -11.37 -8.29
C GLY A 54 7.89 -10.56 -7.89
N VAL A 55 6.71 -10.93 -8.41
CA VAL A 55 5.50 -10.15 -8.15
C VAL A 55 5.09 -10.26 -6.69
N PHE A 56 4.89 -9.11 -6.08
CA PHE A 56 4.52 -8.97 -4.69
C PHE A 56 3.03 -8.62 -4.56
N LEU A 57 2.54 -7.67 -5.33
CA LEU A 57 1.18 -7.19 -5.21
C LEU A 57 0.77 -6.43 -6.47
N VAL A 58 -0.48 -6.56 -6.89
CA VAL A 58 -1.07 -5.76 -7.97
C VAL A 58 -2.18 -4.89 -7.37
N ILE A 59 -2.10 -3.57 -7.61
CA ILE A 59 -3.03 -2.62 -7.00
C ILE A 59 -3.72 -1.81 -8.09
N PRO A 60 -5.04 -2.00 -8.31
CA PRO A 60 -5.80 -1.13 -9.19
C PRO A 60 -5.87 0.30 -8.65
N GLU A 61 -6.00 1.26 -9.57
CA GLU A 61 -6.16 2.66 -9.19
C GLU A 61 -7.38 2.84 -8.29
N GLY A 62 -7.20 3.57 -7.21
CA GLY A 62 -8.26 3.79 -6.22
C GLY A 62 -8.24 2.82 -5.04
N ASP A 63 -7.56 1.69 -5.18
CA ASP A 63 -7.42 0.74 -4.08
C ASP A 63 -6.31 1.18 -3.12
N TRP A 64 -6.27 0.52 -1.97
CA TRP A 64 -5.33 0.84 -0.92
C TRP A 64 -4.27 -0.25 -0.78
N MET A 65 -3.05 0.18 -0.48
CA MET A 65 -1.96 -0.71 -0.07
C MET A 65 -1.73 -0.52 1.43
N LEU A 66 -1.80 -1.62 2.17
CA LEU A 66 -1.55 -1.64 3.60
C LEU A 66 -0.24 -2.38 3.86
N ILE A 67 0.58 -1.83 4.72
CA ILE A 67 1.81 -2.51 5.13
C ILE A 67 1.81 -2.75 6.63
N ALA A 68 2.33 -3.92 7.01
CA ALA A 68 2.58 -4.27 8.39
C ALA A 68 4.06 -4.59 8.51
N VAL A 69 4.73 -3.89 9.42
CA VAL A 69 6.16 -4.05 9.65
C VAL A 69 6.35 -4.75 10.98
N THR A 70 7.08 -5.86 10.95
CA THR A 70 7.53 -6.56 12.16
C THR A 70 9.05 -6.51 12.24
N GLU A 71 9.63 -7.00 13.33
CA GLU A 71 11.08 -7.02 13.51
C GLU A 71 11.80 -7.84 12.42
N THR A 72 11.11 -8.84 11.86
CA THR A 72 11.72 -9.79 10.93
C THR A 72 11.15 -9.74 9.51
N SER A 73 10.04 -9.04 9.28
CA SER A 73 9.41 -9.04 7.97
C SER A 73 8.56 -7.79 7.72
N ILE A 74 8.31 -7.54 6.44
CA ILE A 74 7.33 -6.56 5.98
C ILE A 74 6.33 -7.33 5.14
N SER A 75 5.04 -7.18 5.44
CA SER A 75 3.97 -7.74 4.63
C SER A 75 3.14 -6.62 4.04
N ALA A 76 2.58 -6.87 2.86
CA ALA A 76 1.72 -5.90 2.20
C ALA A 76 0.46 -6.59 1.71
N THR A 77 -0.66 -5.91 1.82
CA THR A 77 -1.95 -6.38 1.33
C THR A 77 -2.67 -5.27 0.60
N ARG A 78 -3.66 -5.65 -0.19
CA ARG A 78 -4.51 -4.72 -0.92
C ARG A 78 -5.92 -4.76 -0.35
N MET A 79 -6.55 -3.58 -0.27
CA MET A 79 -7.98 -3.48 0.02
C MET A 79 -8.63 -2.56 -1.00
N THR A 80 -9.88 -2.83 -1.34
CA THR A 80 -10.67 -1.89 -2.12
C THR A 80 -10.96 -0.63 -1.29
N ASP A 81 -11.22 0.48 -1.97
CA ASP A 81 -11.52 1.74 -1.29
C ASP A 81 -12.74 1.61 -0.37
N ALA A 82 -13.81 0.96 -0.84
CA ALA A 82 -15.01 0.78 -0.03
C ALA A 82 -14.74 -0.05 1.22
N ALA A 83 -14.01 -1.18 1.09
CA ALA A 83 -13.68 -2.03 2.23
C ALA A 83 -12.77 -1.31 3.22
N PHE A 84 -11.78 -0.57 2.71
CA PHE A 84 -10.86 0.18 3.57
C PHE A 84 -11.60 1.24 4.40
N ASN A 85 -12.47 2.01 3.77
CA ASN A 85 -13.20 3.08 4.46
C ASN A 85 -14.18 2.57 5.51
N GLN A 86 -14.66 1.33 5.36
CA GLN A 86 -15.52 0.69 6.36
C GLN A 86 -14.72 0.16 7.56
N ALA A 87 -13.49 -0.29 7.32
CA ALA A 87 -12.70 -1.01 8.33
C ALA A 87 -11.75 -0.10 9.11
N PHE A 88 -11.30 0.99 8.52
CA PHE A 88 -10.21 1.80 9.07
C PHE A 88 -10.56 3.27 9.16
N THR A 89 -9.97 3.93 10.17
CA THR A 89 -10.07 5.38 10.36
C THR A 89 -8.66 5.95 10.47
N LEU A 90 -8.48 7.15 9.93
CA LEU A 90 -7.19 7.86 10.04
C LEU A 90 -6.89 8.14 11.52
N VAL A 91 -5.68 7.82 11.92
CA VAL A 91 -5.19 8.18 13.25
C VAL A 91 -4.92 9.68 13.28
N PRO A 92 -5.54 10.43 14.21
CA PRO A 92 -5.36 11.87 14.29
C PRO A 92 -3.95 12.28 14.71
#